data_caedb9ab0ffdf052ee7240c2b79c79bf
#
_entry.id   caedb9ab0ffdf052ee7240c2b79c79bf
#
_cell.length_a   1.000
_cell.length_b   1.000
_cell.length_c   1.000
_cell.angle_alpha   90.00
_cell.angle_beta   90.00
_cell.angle_gamma   90.00
#
_symmetry.space_group_name_H-M   'P 1'
#
loop_
_entity.id
_entity.type
_entity.pdbx_description
1 polymer ?
#
loop_
_entity_poly.entity_id
_entity_poly.type
_entity_poly.pdbx_seq_one_letter_code
_entity_poly.pdbx_strand_id
1 'polypeptide(L)'
;VVQNPETSSPGLAFLLATISHFGSEWVNFWKILNQNNVSVTSDWESSYYGNFIAGGGGNSIVVSYASSPIAELIYSDPPVEIPPTAIIEDSCFKQVEYAGILKNTKNKPEAEALIDFLLSQRFQEDIPLNMFMMPVLTEASLPVAFSIYPIIPSDLNLISPNEIESNRNNWTEIWTETVLR
;
A
#
# COMPACT_ATOMS: atom_id res chain seq x y z
N VAL A 1 6.38 -11.35 -5.13
CA VAL A 1 6.55 -11.36 -3.65
C VAL A 1 5.43 -10.57 -2.99
N VAL A 2 4.96 -11.01 -1.84
CA VAL A 2 3.88 -10.40 -1.06
C VAL A 2 4.33 -10.25 0.41
N GLN A 3 3.70 -9.34 1.14
CA GLN A 3 3.89 -9.25 2.59
C GLN A 3 2.81 -10.07 3.31
N ASN A 4 3.16 -10.54 4.51
CA ASN A 4 2.20 -11.19 5.39
C ASN A 4 1.11 -10.19 5.83
N PRO A 5 -0.18 -10.48 5.63
CA PRO A 5 -1.28 -9.58 5.98
C PRO A 5 -1.47 -9.37 7.49
N GLU A 6 -0.88 -10.21 8.34
CA GLU A 6 -0.90 -10.02 9.80
C GLU A 6 0.11 -8.96 10.27
N THR A 7 1.21 -8.78 9.54
CA THR A 7 2.34 -7.94 9.97
C THR A 7 2.53 -6.69 9.13
N SER A 8 1.85 -6.59 7.97
CA SER A 8 2.04 -5.53 6.99
C SER A 8 0.73 -4.98 6.45
N SER A 9 0.55 -3.66 6.50
CA SER A 9 -0.61 -2.98 5.92
C SER A 9 -0.74 -3.18 4.41
N PRO A 10 0.33 -3.07 3.58
CA PRO A 10 0.24 -3.42 2.16
C PRO A 10 -0.14 -4.88 1.92
N GLY A 11 0.36 -5.81 2.74
CA GLY A 11 -0.03 -7.23 2.68
C GLY A 11 -1.52 -7.43 2.94
N LEU A 12 -2.05 -6.76 3.97
CA LEU A 12 -3.49 -6.80 4.26
C LEU A 12 -4.30 -6.14 3.14
N ALA A 13 -3.87 -5.00 2.62
CA ALA A 13 -4.56 -4.32 1.51
C ALA A 13 -4.63 -5.22 0.28
N PHE A 14 -3.56 -5.94 -0.05
CA PHE A 14 -3.57 -6.89 -1.17
C PHE A 14 -4.47 -8.10 -0.90
N LEU A 15 -4.49 -8.65 0.31
CA LEU A 15 -5.45 -9.70 0.68
C LEU A 15 -6.89 -9.22 0.45
N LEU A 16 -7.23 -8.03 0.93
CA LEU A 16 -8.55 -7.43 0.75
C LEU A 16 -8.87 -7.17 -0.73
N ALA A 17 -7.90 -6.72 -1.52
CA ALA A 17 -8.07 -6.57 -2.97
C ALA A 17 -8.44 -7.90 -3.63
N THR A 18 -7.75 -9.00 -3.27
CA THR A 18 -8.04 -10.33 -3.83
C THR A 18 -9.40 -10.85 -3.41
N ILE A 19 -9.83 -10.60 -2.17
CA ILE A 19 -11.17 -10.95 -1.69
C ILE A 19 -12.24 -10.19 -2.47
N SER A 20 -12.06 -8.89 -2.64
CA SER A 20 -12.98 -8.05 -3.42
C SER A 20 -13.07 -8.48 -4.88
N HIS A 21 -11.94 -8.76 -5.51
CA HIS A 21 -11.87 -9.08 -6.94
C HIS A 21 -12.38 -10.49 -7.24
N PHE A 22 -11.98 -11.50 -6.47
CA PHE A 22 -12.28 -12.90 -6.74
C PHE A 22 -13.51 -13.45 -6.01
N GLY A 23 -14.10 -12.69 -5.08
CA GLY A 23 -15.25 -13.13 -4.28
C GLY A 23 -14.96 -14.47 -3.60
N SER A 24 -15.81 -15.49 -3.80
CA SER A 24 -15.63 -16.83 -3.22
C SER A 24 -14.35 -17.56 -3.66
N GLU A 25 -13.76 -17.16 -4.77
CA GLU A 25 -12.58 -17.81 -5.36
C GLU A 25 -11.24 -17.27 -4.84
N TRP A 26 -11.24 -16.30 -3.93
CA TRP A 26 -10.00 -15.71 -3.43
C TRP A 26 -9.03 -16.70 -2.80
N VAL A 27 -9.54 -17.74 -2.12
CA VAL A 27 -8.71 -18.81 -1.53
C VAL A 27 -8.03 -19.64 -2.62
N ASN A 28 -8.75 -19.91 -3.72
CA ASN A 28 -8.18 -20.63 -4.86
C ASN A 28 -7.08 -19.83 -5.55
N PHE A 29 -7.25 -18.51 -5.69
CA PHE A 29 -6.20 -17.62 -6.18
C PHE A 29 -4.91 -17.74 -5.35
N TRP A 30 -5.00 -17.71 -4.02
CA TRP A 30 -3.85 -17.84 -3.13
C TRP A 30 -3.21 -19.23 -3.16
N LYS A 31 -4.00 -20.30 -3.34
CA LYS A 31 -3.47 -21.65 -3.58
C LYS A 31 -2.62 -21.71 -4.87
N ILE A 32 -3.10 -21.06 -5.94
CA ILE A 32 -2.37 -20.98 -7.21
C ILE A 32 -1.07 -20.17 -7.03
N LEU A 33 -1.10 -19.05 -6.32
CA LEU A 33 0.12 -18.29 -6.02
C LEU A 33 1.13 -19.11 -5.21
N ASN A 34 0.67 -19.87 -4.22
CA ASN A 34 1.52 -20.74 -3.42
C ASN A 34 2.16 -21.86 -4.26
N GLN A 35 1.39 -22.48 -5.15
CA GLN A 35 1.89 -23.48 -6.11
C GLN A 35 2.94 -22.89 -7.08
N ASN A 36 2.88 -21.60 -7.34
CA ASN A 36 3.84 -20.84 -8.15
C ASN A 36 4.98 -20.22 -7.32
N ASN A 37 5.21 -20.72 -6.11
CA ASN A 37 6.30 -20.31 -5.21
C ASN A 37 6.25 -18.83 -4.85
N VAL A 38 5.09 -18.31 -4.45
CA VAL A 38 5.00 -16.93 -3.94
C VAL A 38 5.94 -16.74 -2.73
N SER A 39 6.77 -15.73 -2.79
CA SER A 39 7.63 -15.36 -1.65
C SER A 39 6.83 -14.49 -0.69
N VAL A 40 6.85 -14.81 0.60
CA VAL A 40 6.18 -14.05 1.66
C VAL A 40 7.22 -13.42 2.57
N THR A 41 7.12 -12.11 2.81
CA THR A 41 7.98 -11.37 3.75
C THR A 41 7.15 -10.80 4.90
N SER A 42 7.84 -10.37 5.98
CA SER A 42 7.19 -9.73 7.14
C SER A 42 6.74 -8.29 6.88
N ASP A 43 7.42 -7.58 5.98
CA ASP A 43 7.28 -6.15 5.78
C ASP A 43 7.55 -5.74 4.32
N TRP A 44 7.22 -4.47 4.02
CA TRP A 44 7.37 -3.92 2.68
C TRP A 44 8.84 -3.74 2.26
N GLU A 45 9.71 -3.31 3.17
CA GLU A 45 11.12 -3.07 2.85
C GLU A 45 11.82 -4.36 2.43
N SER A 46 11.60 -5.45 3.16
CA SER A 46 12.12 -6.78 2.82
C SER A 46 11.60 -7.28 1.47
N SER A 47 10.33 -6.99 1.13
CA SER A 47 9.79 -7.30 -0.19
C SER A 47 10.44 -6.48 -1.29
N TYR A 48 10.41 -5.16 -1.15
CA TYR A 48 10.74 -4.23 -2.23
C TYR A 48 12.25 -4.16 -2.49
N TYR A 49 13.03 -3.98 -1.44
CA TYR A 49 14.49 -3.84 -1.55
C TYR A 49 15.25 -5.15 -1.42
N GLY A 50 14.63 -6.22 -0.94
CA GLY A 50 15.29 -7.51 -0.76
C GLY A 50 14.91 -8.55 -1.81
N ASN A 51 13.64 -8.68 -2.12
CA ASN A 51 13.12 -9.78 -2.95
C ASN A 51 12.71 -9.38 -4.36
N PHE A 52 12.29 -8.14 -4.58
CA PHE A 52 11.89 -7.62 -5.88
C PHE A 52 13.11 -7.32 -6.75
N ILE A 53 12.97 -7.49 -8.06
CA ILE A 53 14.10 -7.34 -9.00
C ILE A 53 14.72 -5.94 -9.00
N ALA A 54 13.92 -4.89 -8.83
CA ALA A 54 14.42 -3.52 -8.72
C ALA A 54 15.29 -3.30 -7.47
N GLY A 55 15.05 -4.06 -6.39
CA GLY A 55 15.88 -4.10 -5.18
C GLY A 55 17.05 -5.10 -5.26
N GLY A 56 17.28 -5.74 -6.40
CA GLY A 56 18.34 -6.73 -6.60
C GLY A 56 17.94 -8.18 -6.33
N GLY A 57 16.66 -8.44 -6.02
CA GLY A 57 16.10 -9.78 -5.85
C GLY A 57 15.73 -10.46 -7.16
N GLY A 58 15.07 -11.61 -7.08
CA GLY A 58 14.70 -12.44 -8.23
C GLY A 58 13.22 -12.36 -8.67
N ASN A 59 12.36 -11.66 -7.92
CA ASN A 59 10.93 -11.61 -8.19
C ASN A 59 10.59 -10.41 -9.09
N SER A 60 9.85 -10.67 -10.19
CA SER A 60 9.44 -9.63 -11.14
C SER A 60 8.18 -8.87 -10.73
N ILE A 61 7.44 -9.36 -9.74
CA ILE A 61 6.18 -8.78 -9.27
C ILE A 61 6.26 -8.65 -7.74
N VAL A 62 5.86 -7.49 -7.23
CA VAL A 62 5.83 -7.17 -5.80
C VAL A 62 4.52 -6.46 -5.43
N VAL A 63 4.00 -6.77 -4.26
CA VAL A 63 2.95 -5.95 -3.64
C VAL A 63 3.56 -4.67 -3.11
N SER A 64 3.12 -3.52 -3.63
CA SER A 64 3.64 -2.21 -3.29
C SER A 64 2.58 -1.13 -3.46
N TYR A 65 2.99 0.13 -3.34
CA TYR A 65 2.14 1.30 -3.53
C TYR A 65 2.05 1.68 -5.01
N ALA A 66 0.92 2.20 -5.45
CA ALA A 66 0.73 2.70 -6.81
C ALA A 66 1.68 3.88 -7.15
N SER A 67 2.23 4.53 -6.13
CA SER A 67 3.26 5.58 -6.26
C SER A 67 4.69 5.05 -6.46
N SER A 68 4.93 3.75 -6.30
CA SER A 68 6.29 3.18 -6.40
C SER A 68 6.99 3.50 -7.73
N PRO A 69 6.34 3.42 -8.92
CA PRO A 69 6.99 3.80 -10.18
C PRO A 69 7.45 5.26 -10.21
N ILE A 70 6.70 6.17 -9.59
CA ILE A 70 7.08 7.59 -9.51
C ILE A 70 8.24 7.77 -8.53
N ALA A 71 8.24 7.05 -7.41
CA ALA A 71 9.36 7.06 -6.49
C ALA A 71 10.67 6.61 -7.16
N GLU A 72 10.61 5.52 -7.93
CA GLU A 72 11.75 5.05 -8.73
C GLU A 72 12.24 6.12 -9.72
N LEU A 73 11.31 6.82 -10.39
CA LEU A 73 11.67 7.91 -11.31
C LEU A 73 12.39 9.07 -10.61
N ILE A 74 11.91 9.47 -9.43
CA ILE A 74 12.42 10.64 -8.71
C ILE A 74 13.76 10.35 -8.02
N TYR A 75 13.93 9.15 -7.47
CA TYR A 75 15.04 8.81 -6.58
C TYR A 75 16.07 7.86 -7.20
N SER A 76 15.94 7.52 -8.49
CA SER A 76 16.92 6.67 -9.16
C SER A 76 18.30 7.35 -9.28
N ASP A 77 19.34 6.56 -9.04
CA ASP A 77 20.73 6.95 -9.26
C ASP A 77 21.44 5.82 -10.02
N PRO A 78 21.83 6.02 -11.30
CA PRO A 78 21.69 7.24 -12.09
C PRO A 78 20.21 7.58 -12.42
N PRO A 79 19.92 8.88 -12.71
CA PRO A 79 18.56 9.32 -13.07
C PRO A 79 18.01 8.57 -14.30
N VAL A 80 16.71 8.24 -14.24
CA VAL A 80 15.99 7.60 -15.36
C VAL A 80 14.90 8.54 -15.89
N GLU A 81 14.57 8.43 -17.18
CA GLU A 81 13.53 9.26 -17.82
C GLU A 81 12.14 8.60 -17.77
N ILE A 82 12.12 7.28 -17.60
CA ILE A 82 10.89 6.47 -17.57
C ILE A 82 10.96 5.59 -16.31
N PRO A 83 9.86 5.46 -15.55
CA PRO A 83 9.83 4.55 -14.41
C PRO A 83 10.21 3.12 -14.83
N PRO A 84 11.13 2.46 -14.13
CA PRO A 84 11.55 1.09 -14.45
C PRO A 84 10.49 0.05 -14.05
N THR A 85 9.47 0.46 -13.32
CA THR A 85 8.37 -0.38 -12.85
C THR A 85 7.02 0.16 -13.32
N ALA A 86 5.99 -0.68 -13.32
CA ALA A 86 4.63 -0.31 -13.69
C ALA A 86 3.60 -0.93 -12.72
N ILE A 87 2.40 -0.40 -12.72
CA ILE A 87 1.28 -0.85 -11.87
C ILE A 87 0.46 -1.92 -12.61
N ILE A 88 0.03 -2.95 -11.90
CA ILE A 88 -1.07 -3.82 -12.31
C ILE A 88 -2.35 -3.20 -11.74
N GLU A 89 -3.06 -2.41 -12.55
CA GLU A 89 -4.13 -1.51 -12.09
C GLU A 89 -5.27 -2.21 -11.37
N ASP A 90 -5.73 -3.35 -11.87
CA ASP A 90 -6.86 -4.12 -11.29
C ASP A 90 -6.55 -4.74 -9.92
N SER A 91 -5.29 -4.68 -9.46
CA SER A 91 -4.86 -5.22 -8.17
C SER A 91 -4.93 -4.22 -7.02
N CYS A 92 -5.28 -2.97 -7.29
CA CYS A 92 -5.19 -1.90 -6.30
C CYS A 92 -6.34 -1.91 -5.29
N PHE A 93 -6.01 -1.56 -4.04
CA PHE A 93 -6.96 -1.36 -2.95
C PHE A 93 -6.71 0.01 -2.34
N LYS A 94 -7.78 0.80 -2.13
CA LYS A 94 -7.67 2.12 -1.53
C LYS A 94 -7.52 2.03 -0.02
N GLN A 95 -6.41 2.53 0.49
CA GLN A 95 -6.17 2.70 1.92
C GLN A 95 -6.26 4.19 2.28
N VAL A 96 -6.91 4.50 3.42
CA VAL A 96 -6.94 5.84 4.00
C VAL A 96 -6.30 5.78 5.37
N GLU A 97 -5.30 6.63 5.61
CA GLU A 97 -4.62 6.70 6.89
C GLU A 97 -5.19 7.81 7.77
N TYR A 98 -5.26 7.54 9.06
CA TYR A 98 -5.84 8.43 10.06
C TYR A 98 -4.85 8.67 11.19
N ALA A 99 -4.80 9.91 11.68
CA ALA A 99 -4.17 10.25 12.95
C ALA A 99 -5.25 10.59 13.97
N GLY A 100 -5.08 10.13 15.21
CA GLY A 100 -6.06 10.34 16.29
C GLY A 100 -5.41 10.79 17.58
N ILE A 101 -6.14 11.59 18.36
CA ILE A 101 -5.72 12.04 19.68
C ILE A 101 -6.18 11.01 20.73
N LEU A 102 -5.24 10.54 21.54
CA LEU A 102 -5.57 9.59 22.62
C LEU A 102 -6.48 10.24 23.67
N LYS A 103 -7.56 9.55 24.04
CA LYS A 103 -8.63 10.05 24.93
C LYS A 103 -8.13 10.69 26.24
N ASN A 104 -7.08 10.16 26.81
CA ASN A 104 -6.58 10.59 28.13
C ASN A 104 -5.21 11.28 28.04
N THR A 105 -4.84 11.85 26.88
CA THR A 105 -3.60 12.61 26.77
C THR A 105 -3.60 13.81 27.73
N LYS A 106 -2.46 14.05 28.36
CA LYS A 106 -2.23 15.26 29.17
C LYS A 106 -1.84 16.47 28.33
N ASN A 107 -1.47 16.26 27.06
CA ASN A 107 -0.97 17.27 26.13
C ASN A 107 -2.00 17.49 24.99
N LYS A 108 -3.27 17.69 25.34
CA LYS A 108 -4.35 17.80 24.36
C LYS A 108 -4.17 18.99 23.41
N PRO A 109 -3.82 20.21 23.89
CA PRO A 109 -3.61 21.37 23.00
C PRO A 109 -2.46 21.11 21.97
N GLU A 110 -1.37 20.50 22.41
CA GLU A 110 -0.25 20.17 21.54
C GLU A 110 -0.62 19.08 20.52
N ALA A 111 -1.41 18.11 20.94
CA ALA A 111 -1.91 17.07 20.05
C ALA A 111 -2.88 17.64 18.99
N GLU A 112 -3.77 18.57 19.38
CA GLU A 112 -4.65 19.28 18.45
C GLU A 112 -3.83 20.13 17.46
N ALA A 113 -2.82 20.88 17.94
CA ALA A 113 -1.92 21.64 17.09
C ALA A 113 -1.14 20.75 16.09
N LEU A 114 -0.75 19.54 16.49
CA LEU A 114 -0.12 18.57 15.59
C LEU A 114 -1.10 18.12 14.50
N ILE A 115 -2.36 17.80 14.84
CA ILE A 115 -3.37 17.44 13.83
C ILE A 115 -3.60 18.59 12.84
N ASP A 116 -3.73 19.82 13.33
CA ASP A 116 -3.87 21.01 12.47
C ASP A 116 -2.66 21.19 11.54
N PHE A 117 -1.46 20.95 12.05
CA PHE A 117 -0.25 20.98 11.21
C PHE A 117 -0.26 19.85 10.15
N LEU A 118 -0.62 18.62 10.50
CA LEU A 118 -0.73 17.51 9.56
C LEU A 118 -1.75 17.75 8.44
N LEU A 119 -2.78 18.56 8.70
CA LEU A 119 -3.79 18.97 7.72
C LEU A 119 -3.43 20.27 6.98
N SER A 120 -2.34 20.94 7.35
CA SER A 120 -1.91 22.18 6.69
C SER A 120 -1.44 21.94 5.26
N GLN A 121 -1.61 22.93 4.40
CA GLN A 121 -1.13 22.89 3.02
C GLN A 121 0.36 22.52 2.95
N ARG A 122 1.18 23.12 3.80
CA ARG A 122 2.62 22.85 3.86
C ARG A 122 2.94 21.37 4.08
N PHE A 123 2.27 20.72 5.03
CA PHE A 123 2.51 19.30 5.32
C PHE A 123 1.93 18.43 4.21
N GLN A 124 0.74 18.75 3.74
CA GLN A 124 0.07 17.97 2.71
C GLN A 124 0.80 17.99 1.37
N GLU A 125 1.44 19.09 0.99
CA GLU A 125 2.27 19.19 -0.21
C GLU A 125 3.62 18.46 -0.08
N ASP A 126 4.07 18.20 1.15
CA ASP A 126 5.30 17.46 1.44
C ASP A 126 5.12 15.92 1.44
N ILE A 127 3.89 15.44 1.70
CA ILE A 127 3.55 14.02 1.76
C ILE A 127 3.97 13.24 0.50
N PRO A 128 3.69 13.68 -0.73
CA PRO A 128 3.97 12.88 -1.92
C PRO A 128 5.45 12.50 -2.08
N LEU A 129 6.36 13.39 -1.74
CA LEU A 129 7.81 13.17 -1.89
C LEU A 129 8.44 12.42 -0.70
N ASN A 130 7.83 12.47 0.47
CA ASN A 130 8.42 11.87 1.68
C ASN A 130 7.73 10.58 2.11
N MET A 131 6.43 10.45 1.82
CA MET A 131 5.62 9.31 2.23
C MET A 131 5.05 8.53 1.03
N PHE A 132 5.23 9.02 -0.19
CA PHE A 132 4.70 8.42 -1.42
C PHE A 132 3.19 8.18 -1.41
N MET A 133 2.46 9.01 -0.65
CA MET A 133 1.01 8.98 -0.53
C MET A 133 0.39 10.24 -1.14
N MET A 134 -0.89 10.15 -1.49
CA MET A 134 -1.65 11.29 -1.96
C MET A 134 -2.13 12.15 -0.78
N PRO A 135 -2.04 13.49 -0.88
CA PRO A 135 -2.60 14.36 0.13
C PRO A 135 -4.13 14.24 0.20
N VAL A 136 -4.71 14.48 1.37
CA VAL A 136 -6.17 14.57 1.53
C VAL A 136 -6.71 15.97 1.23
N LEU A 137 -5.84 16.98 1.23
CA LEU A 137 -6.18 18.35 0.87
C LEU A 137 -6.24 18.47 -0.66
N THR A 138 -7.42 18.76 -1.19
CA THR A 138 -7.66 18.82 -2.65
C THR A 138 -6.92 19.96 -3.36
N GLU A 139 -6.63 21.02 -2.63
CA GLU A 139 -5.89 22.21 -3.11
C GLU A 139 -4.37 22.04 -3.02
N ALA A 140 -3.87 20.95 -2.44
CA ALA A 140 -2.43 20.71 -2.34
C ALA A 140 -1.81 20.53 -3.73
N SER A 141 -0.72 21.26 -3.97
CA SER A 141 0.05 21.15 -5.21
C SER A 141 0.82 19.84 -5.24
N LEU A 142 0.69 19.08 -6.33
CA LEU A 142 1.45 17.85 -6.51
C LEU A 142 2.77 18.11 -7.25
N PRO A 143 3.84 17.37 -6.95
CA PRO A 143 5.04 17.37 -7.77
C PRO A 143 4.74 16.98 -9.21
N VAL A 144 5.48 17.55 -10.18
CA VAL A 144 5.25 17.36 -11.63
C VAL A 144 5.18 15.87 -12.02
N ALA A 145 6.03 15.03 -11.44
CA ALA A 145 6.02 13.59 -11.71
C ALA A 145 4.66 12.93 -11.43
N PHE A 146 3.96 13.34 -10.37
CA PHE A 146 2.63 12.84 -10.03
C PHE A 146 1.52 13.30 -10.99
N SER A 147 1.75 14.37 -11.74
CA SER A 147 0.82 14.86 -12.77
C SER A 147 1.03 14.15 -14.12
N ILE A 148 2.27 13.74 -14.41
CA ILE A 148 2.63 13.05 -15.66
C ILE A 148 2.25 11.57 -15.59
N TYR A 149 2.45 10.94 -14.43
CA TYR A 149 2.15 9.53 -14.21
C TYR A 149 0.97 9.42 -13.23
N PRO A 150 -0.27 9.28 -13.72
CA PRO A 150 -1.43 9.12 -12.84
C PRO A 150 -1.30 7.83 -12.02
N ILE A 151 -1.38 7.97 -10.71
CA ILE A 151 -1.24 6.85 -9.75
C ILE A 151 -2.57 6.40 -9.17
N ILE A 152 -3.68 7.00 -9.58
CA ILE A 152 -5.01 6.62 -9.12
C ILE A 152 -5.61 5.68 -10.16
N PRO A 153 -5.69 4.37 -9.88
CA PRO A 153 -6.38 3.43 -10.74
C PRO A 153 -7.85 3.84 -10.93
N SER A 154 -8.38 3.60 -12.13
CA SER A 154 -9.78 3.89 -12.47
C SER A 154 -10.75 3.04 -11.65
N ASP A 155 -10.39 1.78 -11.41
CA ASP A 155 -11.17 0.81 -10.65
C ASP A 155 -10.42 0.40 -9.38
N LEU A 156 -11.01 0.69 -8.24
CA LEU A 156 -10.47 0.31 -6.94
C LEU A 156 -11.28 -0.84 -6.35
N ASN A 157 -10.60 -1.86 -5.88
CA ASN A 157 -11.22 -2.90 -5.09
C ASN A 157 -11.64 -2.31 -3.73
N LEU A 158 -12.93 -2.37 -3.41
CA LEU A 158 -13.49 -1.80 -2.20
C LEU A 158 -14.26 -2.85 -1.42
N ILE A 159 -14.01 -2.92 -0.13
CA ILE A 159 -14.79 -3.67 0.86
C ILE A 159 -15.25 -2.67 1.92
N SER A 160 -16.46 -2.81 2.42
CA SER A 160 -16.95 -1.89 3.44
C SER A 160 -16.17 -2.04 4.76
N PRO A 161 -15.94 -0.95 5.51
CA PRO A 161 -15.23 -1.03 6.79
C PRO A 161 -15.87 -2.02 7.79
N ASN A 162 -17.20 -2.10 7.84
CA ASN A 162 -17.91 -3.04 8.70
C ASN A 162 -17.67 -4.51 8.30
N GLU A 163 -17.57 -4.77 7.02
CA GLU A 163 -17.26 -6.11 6.51
C GLU A 163 -15.82 -6.50 6.83
N ILE A 164 -14.88 -5.57 6.69
CA ILE A 164 -13.48 -5.77 7.10
C ILE A 164 -13.40 -6.05 8.60
N GLU A 165 -14.03 -5.23 9.44
CA GLU A 165 -14.03 -5.40 10.88
C GLU A 165 -14.56 -6.79 11.29
N SER A 166 -15.64 -7.22 10.66
CA SER A 166 -16.31 -8.49 10.99
C SER A 166 -15.53 -9.72 10.53
N ASN A 167 -14.77 -9.64 9.46
CA ASN A 167 -14.18 -10.82 8.80
C ASN A 167 -12.65 -10.85 8.78
N ARG A 168 -11.96 -9.75 9.06
CA ARG A 168 -10.51 -9.63 8.93
C ARG A 168 -9.75 -10.79 9.59
N ASN A 169 -10.11 -11.13 10.84
CA ASN A 169 -9.41 -12.18 11.57
C ASN A 169 -9.59 -13.55 10.90
N ASN A 170 -10.80 -13.87 10.47
CA ASN A 170 -11.09 -15.10 9.76
C ASN A 170 -10.38 -15.17 8.39
N TRP A 171 -10.35 -14.07 7.64
CA TRP A 171 -9.66 -14.01 6.35
C TRP A 171 -8.14 -14.19 6.50
N THR A 172 -7.53 -13.56 7.50
CA THR A 172 -6.09 -13.72 7.75
C THR A 172 -5.73 -15.11 8.25
N GLU A 173 -6.60 -15.75 9.05
CA GLU A 173 -6.42 -17.14 9.48
C GLU A 173 -6.47 -18.11 8.28
N ILE A 174 -7.49 -18.02 7.42
CA ILE A 174 -7.63 -18.83 6.20
C ILE A 174 -6.42 -18.60 5.28
N TRP A 175 -5.99 -17.35 5.11
CA TRP A 175 -4.81 -17.04 4.31
C TRP A 175 -3.56 -17.70 4.88
N THR A 176 -3.34 -17.60 6.19
CA THR A 176 -2.19 -18.20 6.89
C THR A 176 -2.16 -19.72 6.71
N GLU A 177 -3.31 -20.36 6.82
CA GLU A 177 -3.43 -21.82 6.58
C GLU A 177 -3.18 -22.21 5.11
N THR A 178 -3.57 -21.33 4.18
CA THR A 178 -3.46 -21.60 2.73
C THR A 178 -2.03 -21.38 2.22
N VAL A 179 -1.32 -20.38 2.75
CA VAL A 179 -0.05 -19.90 2.18
C VAL A 179 1.17 -20.30 3.01
N LEU A 180 1.05 -20.36 4.35
CA LEU A 180 2.18 -20.59 5.25
C LEU A 180 2.22 -21.99 5.86
N ARG A 181 1.19 -22.80 5.70
CA ARG A 181 1.11 -24.19 6.23
C ARG A 181 0.88 -25.19 5.12
#